data_287666cf0a566b19c8a9b21864134e71
#
_entry.id   287666cf0a566b19c8a9b21864134e71
#
_cell.length_a   1.000
_cell.length_b   1.000
_cell.length_c   1.000
_cell.angle_alpha   90.00
_cell.angle_beta   90.00
_cell.angle_gamma   90.00
#
_symmetry.space_group_name_H-M   'P 1'
#
loop_
_entity.id
_entity.type
_entity.pdbx_description
1 polymer ?
#
loop_
_entity_poly.entity_id
_entity_poly.type
_entity_poly.pdbx_seq_one_letter_code
_entity_poly.pdbx_strand_id
1 'polypeptide(L)'
;MDVKIYSRNEIETIIRNGEFPKNTAVITFYNPGDPHVDYDAVCRDVFYCALEDVDKSYWETHCHKTYDEFFDYADLVAEFICEMHDAGKDLICQCDYGESRSAGCAAAILQHFYQNGIDVFADYRRYPNQMVYHKVFDALRAHQNNAEVKE
;
A
#
# COMPACT_ATOMS: atom_id res chain seq x y z
N MET A 1 -3.16 9.97 11.28
CA MET A 1 -3.55 9.14 10.10
C MET A 1 -3.89 7.75 10.57
N ASP A 2 -5.09 7.31 10.31
CA ASP A 2 -5.49 5.92 10.53
C ASP A 2 -5.22 5.11 9.24
N VAL A 3 -4.68 3.90 9.38
CA VAL A 3 -4.35 3.03 8.24
C VAL A 3 -5.10 1.72 8.41
N LYS A 4 -6.00 1.42 7.48
CA LYS A 4 -6.79 0.20 7.47
C LYS A 4 -6.45 -0.68 6.29
N ILE A 5 -6.60 -1.99 6.48
CA ILE A 5 -6.33 -3.01 5.47
C ILE A 5 -7.64 -3.71 5.15
N TYR A 6 -7.98 -3.79 3.85
CA TYR A 6 -9.18 -4.47 3.39
C TYR A 6 -8.88 -5.41 2.22
N SER A 7 -9.62 -6.51 2.18
CA SER A 7 -9.72 -7.34 0.99
C SER A 7 -10.63 -6.67 -0.04
N ARG A 8 -10.61 -7.21 -1.26
CA ARG A 8 -11.52 -6.77 -2.33
C ARG A 8 -12.99 -6.91 -1.91
N ASN A 9 -13.35 -8.07 -1.37
CA ASN A 9 -14.74 -8.32 -0.94
C ASN A 9 -15.18 -7.37 0.17
N GLU A 10 -14.32 -7.11 1.14
CA GLU A 10 -14.63 -6.19 2.23
C GLU A 10 -14.87 -4.77 1.72
N ILE A 11 -14.01 -4.25 0.88
CA ILE A 11 -14.14 -2.88 0.39
C ILE A 11 -15.33 -2.73 -0.58
N GLU A 12 -15.56 -3.72 -1.44
CA GLU A 12 -16.73 -3.70 -2.34
C GLU A 12 -18.04 -3.72 -1.55
N THR A 13 -18.09 -4.44 -0.44
CA THR A 13 -19.25 -4.44 0.46
C THR A 13 -19.46 -3.07 1.11
N ILE A 14 -18.39 -2.44 1.59
CA ILE A 14 -18.43 -1.10 2.17
C ILE A 14 -18.95 -0.08 1.15
N ILE A 15 -18.45 -0.14 -0.08
CA ILE A 15 -18.89 0.75 -1.17
C ILE A 15 -20.37 0.53 -1.50
N ARG A 16 -20.78 -0.74 -1.64
CA ARG A 16 -22.15 -1.11 -1.99
C ARG A 16 -23.15 -0.64 -0.92
N ASN A 17 -22.75 -0.69 0.35
CA ASN A 17 -23.60 -0.29 1.47
C ASN A 17 -23.61 1.23 1.70
N GLY A 18 -22.85 2.00 0.91
CA GLY A 18 -22.76 3.44 1.09
C GLY A 18 -22.01 3.87 2.35
N GLU A 19 -21.12 3.02 2.85
CA GLU A 19 -20.38 3.22 4.11
C GLU A 19 -18.91 3.60 3.91
N PHE A 20 -18.53 3.99 2.69
CA PHE A 20 -17.15 4.39 2.43
C PHE A 20 -16.77 5.61 3.28
N PRO A 21 -15.64 5.53 4.05
CA PRO A 21 -15.32 6.60 5.00
C PRO A 21 -14.94 7.90 4.30
N LYS A 22 -15.29 9.00 4.94
CA LYS A 22 -14.94 10.34 4.47
C LYS A 22 -13.48 10.63 4.80
N ASN A 23 -12.89 11.59 4.09
CA ASN A 23 -11.53 12.07 4.33
C ASN A 23 -10.49 10.95 4.30
N THR A 24 -10.66 10.02 3.35
CA THR A 24 -9.83 8.81 3.25
C THR A 24 -9.31 8.66 1.83
N ALA A 25 -8.03 8.33 1.71
CA ALA A 25 -7.38 7.97 0.45
C ALA A 25 -7.15 6.46 0.39
N VAL A 26 -6.92 5.95 -0.81
CA VAL A 26 -6.76 4.50 -1.04
C VAL A 26 -5.48 4.23 -1.82
N ILE A 27 -4.74 3.21 -1.40
CA ILE A 27 -3.72 2.54 -2.22
C ILE A 27 -4.25 1.15 -2.51
N THR A 28 -4.52 0.87 -3.77
CA THR A 28 -5.11 -0.41 -4.21
C THR A 28 -4.10 -1.20 -5.02
N PHE A 29 -3.96 -2.49 -4.67
CA PHE A 29 -3.09 -3.43 -5.36
C PHE A 29 -3.94 -4.46 -6.08
N TYR A 30 -3.65 -4.71 -7.35
CA TYR A 30 -4.33 -5.71 -8.18
C TYR A 30 -3.33 -6.36 -9.13
N ASN A 31 -3.63 -7.56 -9.58
CA ASN A 31 -2.74 -8.25 -10.50
C ASN A 31 -2.76 -7.57 -11.88
N PRO A 32 -1.60 -7.43 -12.55
CA PRO A 32 -1.56 -6.88 -13.90
C PRO A 32 -2.49 -7.64 -14.84
N GLY A 33 -3.31 -6.90 -15.58
CA GLY A 33 -4.30 -7.48 -16.50
C GLY A 33 -5.65 -7.81 -15.89
N ASP A 34 -5.77 -7.84 -14.56
CA ASP A 34 -7.04 -8.05 -13.87
C ASP A 34 -7.76 -6.72 -13.62
N PRO A 35 -9.10 -6.73 -13.50
CA PRO A 35 -9.83 -5.52 -13.15
C PRO A 35 -9.56 -5.12 -11.70
N HIS A 36 -9.39 -3.82 -11.47
CA HIS A 36 -9.30 -3.27 -10.11
C HIS A 36 -10.68 -2.92 -9.56
N VAL A 37 -10.75 -2.65 -8.25
CA VAL A 37 -11.96 -2.14 -7.62
C VAL A 37 -12.29 -0.75 -8.20
N ASP A 38 -13.56 -0.48 -8.43
CA ASP A 38 -14.03 0.82 -8.88
C ASP A 38 -14.29 1.75 -7.69
N TYR A 39 -13.41 2.73 -7.53
CA TYR A 39 -13.50 3.75 -6.48
C TYR A 39 -14.10 5.08 -6.98
N ASP A 40 -14.43 5.20 -8.26
CA ASP A 40 -14.72 6.49 -8.90
C ASP A 40 -15.86 7.27 -8.24
N ALA A 41 -16.88 6.56 -7.76
CA ALA A 41 -18.05 7.19 -7.15
C ALA A 41 -17.82 7.63 -5.69
N VAL A 42 -16.78 7.10 -5.01
CA VAL A 42 -16.63 7.25 -3.55
C VAL A 42 -15.32 7.89 -3.11
N CYS A 43 -14.27 7.86 -3.93
CA CYS A 43 -12.96 8.35 -3.55
C CYS A 43 -12.21 8.94 -4.74
N ARG A 44 -11.66 10.15 -4.56
CA ARG A 44 -10.84 10.82 -5.59
C ARG A 44 -9.36 10.52 -5.44
N ASP A 45 -8.93 10.30 -4.21
CA ASP A 45 -7.51 10.12 -3.89
C ASP A 45 -7.18 8.63 -3.84
N VAL A 46 -6.97 8.06 -5.03
CA VAL A 46 -6.67 6.63 -5.18
C VAL A 46 -5.37 6.47 -5.96
N PHE A 47 -4.45 5.68 -5.42
CA PHE A 47 -3.26 5.25 -6.14
C PHE A 47 -3.42 3.79 -6.56
N TYR A 48 -3.40 3.53 -7.85
CA TYR A 48 -3.61 2.20 -8.44
C TYR A 48 -2.26 1.52 -8.68
N CYS A 49 -2.04 0.36 -8.04
CA CYS A 49 -0.82 -0.41 -8.17
C CYS A 49 -1.10 -1.75 -8.85
N ALA A 50 -0.81 -1.86 -10.15
CA ALA A 50 -0.79 -3.13 -10.84
C ALA A 50 0.52 -3.86 -10.46
N LEU A 51 0.45 -4.81 -9.54
CA LEU A 51 1.61 -5.45 -8.95
C LEU A 51 1.28 -6.88 -8.53
N GLU A 52 2.08 -7.84 -8.98
CA GLU A 52 1.92 -9.24 -8.59
C GLU A 52 2.31 -9.46 -7.12
N ASP A 53 1.61 -10.40 -6.47
CA ASP A 53 1.93 -10.80 -5.10
C ASP A 53 2.94 -11.94 -5.12
N VAL A 54 4.21 -11.58 -5.12
CA VAL A 54 5.32 -12.54 -5.22
C VAL A 54 6.34 -12.28 -4.10
N ASP A 55 7.07 -13.33 -3.70
CA ASP A 55 8.22 -13.19 -2.83
C ASP A 55 9.51 -13.01 -3.65
N LYS A 56 10.60 -12.69 -2.97
CA LYS A 56 11.88 -12.42 -3.61
C LYS A 56 12.41 -13.64 -4.37
N SER A 57 12.29 -14.82 -3.78
CA SER A 57 12.76 -16.06 -4.40
C SER A 57 12.03 -16.35 -5.71
N TYR A 58 10.70 -16.26 -5.71
CA TYR A 58 9.89 -16.45 -6.91
C TYR A 58 10.24 -15.41 -7.99
N TRP A 59 10.38 -14.15 -7.60
CA TRP A 59 10.70 -13.05 -8.49
C TRP A 59 12.03 -13.26 -9.20
N GLU A 60 13.05 -13.66 -8.46
CA GLU A 60 14.40 -13.90 -9.01
C GLU A 60 14.48 -15.19 -9.84
N THR A 61 13.88 -16.28 -9.37
CA THR A 61 14.06 -17.60 -9.99
C THR A 61 13.05 -17.92 -11.07
N HIS A 62 11.79 -17.53 -10.94
CA HIS A 62 10.71 -17.83 -11.91
C HIS A 62 10.45 -16.68 -12.87
N CYS A 63 10.51 -15.45 -12.39
CA CYS A 63 10.32 -14.28 -13.25
C CYS A 63 11.62 -13.80 -13.89
N HIS A 64 12.78 -14.29 -13.42
CA HIS A 64 14.12 -13.91 -13.89
C HIS A 64 14.35 -12.41 -13.86
N LYS A 65 13.90 -11.75 -12.78
CA LYS A 65 14.00 -10.30 -12.58
C LYS A 65 14.76 -9.97 -11.31
N THR A 66 15.34 -8.78 -11.28
CA THR A 66 16.07 -8.29 -10.12
C THR A 66 15.12 -7.61 -9.12
N TYR A 67 15.57 -7.48 -7.89
CA TYR A 67 14.83 -6.76 -6.86
C TYR A 67 14.54 -5.31 -7.27
N ASP A 68 15.46 -4.65 -7.96
CA ASP A 68 15.29 -3.26 -8.39
C ASP A 68 14.16 -3.10 -9.41
N GLU A 69 13.85 -4.14 -10.18
CA GLU A 69 12.74 -4.13 -11.15
C GLU A 69 11.37 -4.32 -10.48
N PHE A 70 11.36 -4.81 -9.23
CA PHE A 70 10.10 -5.01 -8.51
C PHE A 70 9.61 -3.67 -7.94
N PHE A 71 8.35 -3.35 -8.20
CA PHE A 71 7.69 -2.15 -7.67
C PHE A 71 8.55 -0.89 -7.91
N ASP A 72 8.97 -0.70 -9.15
CA ASP A 72 9.92 0.35 -9.52
C ASP A 72 9.35 1.77 -9.41
N TYR A 73 8.04 1.91 -9.19
CA TYR A 73 7.37 3.19 -8.96
C TYR A 73 7.00 3.41 -7.47
N ALA A 74 7.64 2.71 -6.55
CA ALA A 74 7.38 2.87 -5.11
C ALA A 74 7.65 4.29 -4.61
N ASP A 75 8.55 5.03 -5.25
CA ASP A 75 8.82 6.43 -4.94
C ASP A 75 7.59 7.32 -5.17
N LEU A 76 6.82 7.07 -6.22
CA LEU A 76 5.56 7.78 -6.48
C LEU A 76 4.49 7.44 -5.44
N VAL A 77 4.46 6.20 -4.99
CA VAL A 77 3.55 5.78 -3.91
C VAL A 77 3.93 6.50 -2.61
N ALA A 78 5.22 6.60 -2.29
CA ALA A 78 5.69 7.31 -1.11
C ALA A 78 5.33 8.79 -1.16
N GLU A 79 5.47 9.43 -2.30
CA GLU A 79 5.05 10.82 -2.50
C GLU A 79 3.55 10.99 -2.23
N PHE A 80 2.73 10.12 -2.78
CA PHE A 80 1.28 10.11 -2.53
C PHE A 80 0.96 9.93 -1.05
N ILE A 81 1.62 8.99 -0.37
CA ILE A 81 1.41 8.76 1.06
C ILE A 81 1.74 10.01 1.87
N CYS A 82 2.86 10.66 1.58
CA CYS A 82 3.27 11.87 2.30
C CYS A 82 2.31 13.03 2.04
N GLU A 83 1.82 13.19 0.82
CA GLU A 83 0.80 14.20 0.49
C GLU A 83 -0.50 13.96 1.28
N MET A 84 -0.94 12.71 1.36
CA MET A 84 -2.17 12.36 2.11
C MET A 84 -1.98 12.55 3.61
N HIS A 85 -0.82 12.19 4.14
CA HIS A 85 -0.48 12.43 5.53
C HIS A 85 -0.48 13.92 5.86
N ASP A 86 0.14 14.74 5.04
CA ASP A 86 0.20 16.19 5.24
C ASP A 86 -1.17 16.85 5.11
N ALA A 87 -2.05 16.28 4.29
CA ALA A 87 -3.43 16.73 4.14
C ALA A 87 -4.35 16.27 5.28
N GLY A 88 -3.85 15.51 6.25
CA GLY A 88 -4.62 15.02 7.39
C GLY A 88 -5.60 13.92 7.04
N LYS A 89 -5.37 13.18 5.97
CA LYS A 89 -6.25 12.09 5.53
C LYS A 89 -5.89 10.76 6.17
N ASP A 90 -6.88 9.88 6.25
CA ASP A 90 -6.69 8.48 6.58
C ASP A 90 -6.40 7.68 5.31
N LEU A 91 -5.81 6.49 5.46
CA LEU A 91 -5.46 5.62 4.35
C LEU A 91 -6.10 4.25 4.46
N ILE A 92 -6.56 3.75 3.33
CA ILE A 92 -6.92 2.34 3.15
C ILE A 92 -5.90 1.72 2.21
N CYS A 93 -5.31 0.60 2.63
CA CYS A 93 -4.51 -0.26 1.77
C CYS A 93 -5.35 -1.50 1.42
N GLN A 94 -5.56 -1.75 0.14
CA GLN A 94 -6.45 -2.81 -0.31
C GLN A 94 -5.75 -3.68 -1.37
N CYS A 95 -5.92 -4.99 -1.26
CA CYS A 95 -5.57 -5.96 -2.29
C CYS A 95 -6.65 -7.04 -2.34
N ASP A 96 -6.44 -8.11 -3.12
CA ASP A 96 -7.48 -9.13 -3.31
C ASP A 96 -7.92 -9.78 -2.00
N TYR A 97 -6.98 -10.20 -1.15
CA TYR A 97 -7.28 -10.90 0.09
C TYR A 97 -7.08 -10.06 1.35
N GLY A 98 -6.45 -8.89 1.25
CA GLY A 98 -6.13 -8.06 2.41
C GLY A 98 -5.07 -8.67 3.32
N GLU A 99 -4.26 -9.59 2.82
CA GLU A 99 -3.32 -10.36 3.65
C GLU A 99 -1.86 -10.05 3.35
N SER A 100 -1.51 -9.73 2.11
CA SER A 100 -0.11 -9.70 1.68
C SER A 100 0.34 -8.32 1.18
N ARG A 101 0.01 -7.93 -0.05
CA ARG A 101 0.48 -6.64 -0.64
C ARG A 101 0.01 -5.44 0.17
N SER A 102 -1.28 -5.38 0.46
CA SER A 102 -1.86 -4.29 1.26
C SER A 102 -1.29 -4.28 2.68
N ALA A 103 -1.08 -5.44 3.28
CA ALA A 103 -0.50 -5.56 4.61
C ALA A 103 0.96 -5.10 4.62
N GLY A 104 1.74 -5.43 3.60
CA GLY A 104 3.12 -4.96 3.46
C GLY A 104 3.19 -3.44 3.35
N CYS A 105 2.33 -2.84 2.54
CA CYS A 105 2.25 -1.39 2.39
C CYS A 105 1.82 -0.71 3.69
N ALA A 106 0.76 -1.20 4.34
CA ALA A 106 0.28 -0.65 5.61
C ALA A 106 1.34 -0.72 6.71
N ALA A 107 2.05 -1.85 6.81
CA ALA A 107 3.12 -2.02 7.79
C ALA A 107 4.25 -0.99 7.57
N ALA A 108 4.61 -0.72 6.31
CA ALA A 108 5.63 0.28 5.99
C ALA A 108 5.21 1.69 6.39
N ILE A 109 3.96 2.06 6.13
CA ILE A 109 3.41 3.36 6.50
C ILE A 109 3.40 3.52 8.02
N LEU A 110 2.87 2.52 8.73
CA LEU A 110 2.81 2.54 10.19
C LEU A 110 4.20 2.56 10.82
N GLN A 111 5.16 1.83 10.25
CA GLN A 111 6.53 1.84 10.75
C GLN A 111 7.18 3.20 10.53
N HIS A 112 6.98 3.81 9.37
CA HIS A 112 7.60 5.08 9.04
C HIS A 112 7.10 6.22 9.93
N PHE A 113 5.78 6.37 10.09
CA PHE A 113 5.20 7.49 10.82
C PHE A 113 5.04 7.27 12.32
N TYR A 114 4.81 6.02 12.75
CA TYR A 114 4.40 5.72 14.13
C TYR A 114 5.25 4.65 14.81
N GLN A 115 6.23 4.06 14.13
CA GLN A 115 7.11 2.99 14.65
C GLN A 115 6.36 1.78 15.19
N ASN A 116 5.20 1.47 14.61
CA ASN A 116 4.36 0.33 15.04
C ASN A 116 4.00 -0.64 13.91
N GLY A 117 4.80 -0.70 12.85
CA GLY A 117 4.60 -1.67 11.75
C GLY A 117 4.56 -3.11 12.22
N ILE A 118 5.22 -3.42 13.35
CA ILE A 118 5.22 -4.75 13.94
C ILE A 118 3.80 -5.26 14.25
N ASP A 119 2.85 -4.38 14.53
CA ASP A 119 1.48 -4.78 14.83
C ASP A 119 0.81 -5.50 13.64
N VAL A 120 1.15 -5.11 12.40
CA VAL A 120 0.67 -5.80 11.21
C VAL A 120 1.32 -7.16 11.07
N PHE A 121 2.65 -7.24 11.28
CA PHE A 121 3.38 -8.51 11.20
C PHE A 121 2.94 -9.50 12.29
N ALA A 122 2.56 -9.02 13.45
CA ALA A 122 2.11 -9.86 14.57
C ALA A 122 0.65 -10.32 14.45
N ASP A 123 -0.13 -9.72 13.56
CA ASP A 123 -1.53 -10.10 13.33
C ASP A 123 -1.58 -11.41 12.54
N TYR A 124 -2.10 -12.47 13.16
CA TYR A 124 -2.15 -13.81 12.55
C TYR A 124 -2.99 -13.87 11.26
N ARG A 125 -3.83 -12.88 11.02
CA ARG A 125 -4.65 -12.79 9.81
C ARG A 125 -3.89 -12.26 8.61
N ARG A 126 -2.68 -11.74 8.83
CA ARG A 126 -1.89 -11.05 7.82
C ARG A 126 -0.59 -11.78 7.55
N TYR A 127 -0.15 -11.75 6.31
CA TYR A 127 1.14 -12.26 5.85
C TYR A 127 1.80 -11.17 5.00
N PRO A 128 2.28 -10.08 5.63
CA PRO A 128 2.76 -8.91 4.90
C PRO A 128 3.83 -9.27 3.87
N ASN A 129 3.63 -8.85 2.62
CA ASN A 129 4.61 -9.03 1.56
C ASN A 129 5.86 -8.20 1.90
N GLN A 130 6.97 -8.89 2.14
CA GLN A 130 8.20 -8.25 2.62
C GLN A 130 8.85 -7.36 1.55
N MET A 131 8.75 -7.72 0.26
CA MET A 131 9.27 -6.86 -0.81
C MET A 131 8.49 -5.55 -0.91
N VAL A 132 7.16 -5.63 -0.83
CA VAL A 132 6.32 -4.42 -0.80
C VAL A 132 6.66 -3.58 0.43
N TYR A 133 6.78 -4.21 1.60
CA TYR A 133 7.16 -3.51 2.83
C TYR A 133 8.48 -2.75 2.66
N HIS A 134 9.53 -3.41 2.21
CA HIS A 134 10.84 -2.78 2.07
C HIS A 134 10.85 -1.68 1.00
N LYS A 135 10.21 -1.91 -0.12
CA LYS A 135 10.14 -0.90 -1.20
C LYS A 135 9.43 0.37 -0.75
N VAL A 136 8.28 0.24 -0.08
CA VAL A 136 7.53 1.39 0.40
C VAL A 136 8.28 2.08 1.54
N PHE A 137 8.79 1.31 2.50
CA PHE A 137 9.53 1.86 3.64
C PHE A 137 10.77 2.63 3.20
N ASP A 138 11.57 2.06 2.32
CA ASP A 138 12.78 2.69 1.82
C ASP A 138 12.45 3.96 1.01
N ALA A 139 11.38 3.92 0.21
CA ALA A 139 10.93 5.08 -0.55
C ALA A 139 10.44 6.21 0.36
N LEU A 140 9.72 5.90 1.43
CA LEU A 140 9.28 6.88 2.43
C LEU A 140 10.48 7.53 3.13
N ARG A 141 11.47 6.76 3.51
CA ARG A 141 12.71 7.28 4.13
C ARG A 141 13.47 8.18 3.16
N ALA A 142 13.61 7.76 1.90
CA ALA A 142 14.28 8.56 0.87
C ALA A 142 13.55 9.89 0.64
N HIS A 143 12.22 9.88 0.63
CA HIS A 143 11.41 11.07 0.47
C HIS A 143 11.61 12.04 1.65
N GLN A 144 11.63 11.55 2.88
CA GLN A 144 11.88 12.34 4.08
C GLN A 144 13.27 12.97 4.04
N ASN A 145 14.32 12.19 3.71
CA ASN A 145 15.68 12.68 3.63
C ASN A 145 15.83 13.78 2.56
N ASN A 146 15.18 13.64 1.41
CA ASN A 146 15.19 14.65 0.35
C ASN A 146 14.51 15.94 0.81
N ALA A 147 13.41 15.85 1.55
CA ALA A 147 12.72 17.03 2.09
C ALA A 147 13.60 17.76 3.12
N GLU A 148 14.30 17.04 3.99
CA GLU A 148 15.22 17.62 4.98
C GLU A 148 16.40 18.34 4.30
N VAL A 149 16.93 17.80 3.21
CA VAL A 149 18.05 18.41 2.47
C VAL A 149 17.63 19.71 1.76
N LYS A 150 16.38 19.85 1.37
CA LYS A 150 15.84 21.04 0.69
C LYS A 150 15.54 22.18 1.65
N GLU A 151 15.43 21.91 2.91
CA GLU A 151 15.26 22.91 3.96
C GLU A 151 16.62 23.47 4.42
#